data_7ac96380891ec2a118d2ee5441faed20
#
_entry.id   7ac96380891ec2a118d2ee5441faed20
#
_cell.length_a   1.000
_cell.length_b   1.000
_cell.length_c   1.000
_cell.angle_alpha   90.00
_cell.angle_beta   90.00
_cell.angle_gamma   90.00
#
_symmetry.space_group_name_H-M   'P 1'
#
loop_
_entity.id
_entity.type
_entity.pdbx_description
1 polymer ?
#
loop_
_entity_poly.entity_id
_entity_poly.type
_entity_poly.pdbx_seq_one_letter_code
_entity_poly.pdbx_strand_id
1 'polypeptide(L)'
;MILALSRSPHDAQNVVVHELDDGTTVVWELLDEEPADALLATPVQVQPGWLMRHDRIDFPPGGIAYRHTHPGPGIRYLLFGELTIDSGGATHTYGRGEPWFESGPEPVLATASATEETAFARVLLLPPEWAGKRTITYVDPADEDRPKLQRPTVYGEHPIAF
;
A
#
# COMPACT_ATOMS: atom_id res chain seq x y z
N MET A 1 -0.86 -16.49 -7.58
CA MET A 1 0.18 -15.46 -7.76
C MET A 1 0.70 -15.01 -6.42
N ILE A 2 1.93 -14.53 -6.39
CA ILE A 2 2.57 -13.92 -5.23
C ILE A 2 2.75 -12.43 -5.51
N LEU A 3 2.25 -11.57 -4.64
CA LEU A 3 2.64 -10.17 -4.62
C LEU A 3 3.90 -10.05 -3.77
N ALA A 4 4.98 -9.61 -4.37
CA ALA A 4 6.27 -9.47 -3.72
C ALA A 4 6.78 -8.02 -3.78
N LEU A 5 7.48 -7.61 -2.74
CA LEU A 5 8.26 -6.38 -2.66
C LEU A 5 9.73 -6.76 -2.48
N SER A 6 10.58 -6.29 -3.36
CA SER A 6 12.02 -6.58 -3.38
C SER A 6 12.84 -5.32 -3.64
N ARG A 7 14.16 -5.39 -3.53
CA ARG A 7 15.05 -4.27 -3.87
C ARG A 7 15.48 -4.26 -5.33
N SER A 8 15.38 -5.41 -5.98
CA SER A 8 15.76 -5.57 -7.38
C SER A 8 14.67 -6.32 -8.14
N PRO A 9 14.44 -6.00 -9.42
CA PRO A 9 13.41 -6.67 -10.20
C PRO A 9 13.83 -8.11 -10.56
N HIS A 10 12.80 -8.95 -10.68
CA HIS A 10 12.90 -10.29 -11.25
C HIS A 10 12.28 -10.30 -12.66
N ASP A 11 12.21 -11.45 -13.27
CA ASP A 11 11.58 -11.59 -14.59
C ASP A 11 10.05 -11.71 -14.44
N ALA A 12 9.41 -10.58 -14.16
CA ALA A 12 7.97 -10.49 -13.99
C ALA A 12 7.32 -9.67 -15.10
N GLN A 13 6.13 -10.09 -15.51
CA GLN A 13 5.33 -9.35 -16.50
C GLN A 13 4.65 -8.12 -15.88
N ASN A 14 4.28 -8.22 -14.60
CA ASN A 14 3.65 -7.15 -13.87
C ASN A 14 4.63 -6.61 -12.81
N VAL A 15 5.20 -5.45 -13.10
CA VAL A 15 6.25 -4.84 -12.28
C VAL A 15 6.00 -3.35 -12.09
N VAL A 16 6.23 -2.87 -10.88
CA VAL A 16 6.22 -1.45 -10.50
C VAL A 16 7.52 -1.13 -9.78
N VAL A 17 8.22 -0.10 -10.23
CA VAL A 17 9.46 0.38 -9.63
C VAL A 17 9.23 1.73 -8.98
N HIS A 18 9.67 1.89 -7.74
CA HIS A 18 9.66 3.15 -7.01
C HIS A 18 11.09 3.55 -6.64
N GLU A 19 11.51 4.73 -7.09
CA GLU A 19 12.81 5.29 -6.76
C GLU A 19 12.76 5.98 -5.39
N LEU A 20 13.71 5.64 -4.51
CA LEU A 20 13.88 6.25 -3.19
C LEU A 20 14.78 7.49 -3.27
N ASP A 21 14.71 8.36 -2.25
CA ASP A 21 15.49 9.61 -2.18
C ASP A 21 17.01 9.39 -2.25
N ASP A 22 17.51 8.24 -1.81
CA ASP A 22 18.92 7.87 -1.88
C ASP A 22 19.37 7.30 -3.24
N GLY A 23 18.45 7.26 -4.23
CA GLY A 23 18.70 6.73 -5.57
C GLY A 23 18.57 5.22 -5.69
N THR A 24 18.32 4.50 -4.61
CA THR A 24 17.96 3.07 -4.65
C THR A 24 16.49 2.90 -5.02
N THR A 25 16.06 1.67 -5.25
CA THR A 25 14.69 1.35 -5.65
C THR A 25 14.08 0.29 -4.76
N VAL A 26 12.76 0.28 -4.71
CA VAL A 26 11.96 -0.88 -4.32
C VAL A 26 11.04 -1.26 -5.46
N VAL A 27 10.73 -2.54 -5.58
CA VAL A 27 10.03 -3.10 -6.72
C VAL A 27 8.89 -3.97 -6.24
N TRP A 28 7.68 -3.72 -6.73
CA TRP A 28 6.54 -4.62 -6.54
C TRP A 28 6.31 -5.43 -7.79
N GLU A 29 6.11 -6.73 -7.62
CA GLU A 29 5.93 -7.68 -8.71
C GLU A 29 4.83 -8.69 -8.39
N LEU A 30 4.14 -9.13 -9.44
CA LEU A 30 3.30 -10.32 -9.39
C LEU A 30 4.04 -11.49 -10.04
N LEU A 31 4.30 -12.52 -9.25
CA LEU A 31 5.12 -13.67 -9.60
C LEU A 31 4.36 -14.98 -9.36
N ASP A 32 4.79 -16.06 -9.97
CA ASP A 32 4.26 -17.40 -9.71
C ASP A 32 4.86 -18.01 -8.45
N GLU A 33 6.11 -17.66 -8.14
CA GLU A 33 6.84 -18.15 -6.97
C GLU A 33 7.42 -16.99 -6.16
N GLU A 34 7.58 -17.22 -4.85
CA GLU A 34 8.18 -16.24 -3.94
C GLU A 34 9.68 -16.10 -4.21
N PRO A 35 10.18 -14.87 -4.48
CA PRO A 35 11.62 -14.66 -4.63
C PRO A 35 12.34 -14.75 -3.29
N ALA A 36 13.53 -15.38 -3.30
CA ALA A 36 14.31 -15.60 -2.08
C ALA A 36 14.81 -14.33 -1.39
N ASP A 37 14.89 -13.21 -2.12
CA ASP A 37 15.35 -11.90 -1.64
C ASP A 37 14.20 -10.92 -1.39
N ALA A 38 12.96 -11.39 -1.37
CA ALA A 38 11.82 -10.53 -1.07
C ALA A 38 11.92 -9.91 0.33
N LEU A 39 11.65 -8.61 0.43
CA LEU A 39 11.45 -7.93 1.71
C LEU A 39 10.13 -8.36 2.35
N LEU A 40 9.13 -8.58 1.52
CA LEU A 40 7.82 -9.13 1.89
C LEU A 40 7.20 -9.78 0.66
N ALA A 41 6.62 -10.95 0.85
CA ALA A 41 5.87 -11.63 -0.20
C ALA A 41 4.63 -12.30 0.41
N THR A 42 3.54 -12.33 -0.35
CA THR A 42 2.30 -12.92 0.10
C THR A 42 1.47 -13.47 -1.07
N PRO A 43 0.83 -14.62 -0.89
CA PRO A 43 -0.13 -15.11 -1.86
C PRO A 43 -1.30 -14.14 -2.02
N VAL A 44 -1.69 -13.88 -3.26
CA VAL A 44 -2.83 -13.04 -3.61
C VAL A 44 -3.69 -13.72 -4.67
N GLN A 45 -4.98 -13.38 -4.67
CA GLN A 45 -5.89 -13.79 -5.72
C GLN A 45 -6.23 -12.57 -6.57
N VAL A 46 -5.93 -12.66 -7.85
CA VAL A 46 -6.26 -11.64 -8.85
C VAL A 46 -7.00 -12.29 -10.02
N GLN A 47 -7.82 -11.53 -10.69
CA GLN A 47 -8.63 -11.99 -11.82
C GLN A 47 -8.32 -11.15 -13.07
N PRO A 48 -8.58 -11.68 -14.27
CA PRO A 48 -8.47 -10.90 -15.48
C PRO A 48 -9.27 -9.59 -15.39
N GLY A 49 -8.65 -8.49 -15.82
CA GLY A 49 -9.23 -7.16 -15.75
C GLY A 49 -8.90 -6.38 -14.49
N TRP A 50 -8.30 -7.02 -13.47
CA TRP A 50 -7.81 -6.30 -12.29
C TRP A 50 -6.67 -5.35 -12.64
N LEU A 51 -6.47 -4.37 -11.76
CA LEU A 51 -5.51 -3.29 -11.93
C LEU A 51 -4.44 -3.35 -10.86
N MET A 52 -3.25 -2.88 -11.22
CA MET A 52 -2.15 -2.64 -10.32
C MET A 52 -1.96 -1.12 -10.22
N ARG A 53 -2.28 -0.53 -9.05
CA ARG A 53 -2.13 0.91 -8.79
C ARG A 53 -0.92 1.16 -7.92
N HIS A 54 -0.07 2.08 -8.38
CA HIS A 54 1.08 2.59 -7.64
C HIS A 54 0.79 4.01 -7.16
N ASP A 55 0.83 4.21 -5.86
CA ASP A 55 0.62 5.53 -5.24
C ASP A 55 1.52 5.75 -4.01
N ARG A 56 1.46 6.95 -3.50
CA ARG A 56 2.11 7.40 -2.27
C ARG A 56 1.10 8.14 -1.41
N ILE A 57 1.17 7.93 -0.10
CA ILE A 57 0.34 8.64 0.87
C ILE A 57 1.24 9.41 1.83
N ASP A 58 1.01 10.72 1.93
CA ASP A 58 1.71 11.63 2.84
C ASP A 58 0.79 12.03 4.00
N PHE A 59 1.36 12.04 5.21
CA PHE A 59 0.69 12.46 6.44
C PHE A 59 1.46 13.63 7.06
N PRO A 60 0.78 14.72 7.48
CA PRO A 60 1.39 15.68 8.39
C PRO A 60 1.55 15.07 9.79
N PRO A 61 2.35 15.66 10.68
CA PRO A 61 2.39 15.23 12.07
C PRO A 61 0.99 15.11 12.68
N GLY A 62 0.72 13.98 13.33
CA GLY A 62 -0.58 13.67 13.92
C GLY A 62 -1.69 13.30 12.94
N GLY A 63 -1.38 13.13 11.65
CA GLY A 63 -2.36 12.70 10.65
C GLY A 63 -2.91 11.32 10.95
N ILE A 64 -4.20 11.12 10.70
CA ILE A 64 -4.91 9.87 10.95
C ILE A 64 -5.68 9.49 9.68
N ALA A 65 -5.49 8.26 9.20
CA ALA A 65 -6.41 7.62 8.30
C ALA A 65 -7.40 6.81 9.14
N TYR A 66 -8.61 7.34 9.31
CA TYR A 66 -9.65 6.73 10.14
C TYR A 66 -9.93 5.32 9.66
N ARG A 67 -10.44 4.47 10.56
CA ARG A 67 -10.65 3.05 10.28
C ARG A 67 -11.42 2.85 8.98
N HIS A 68 -10.80 2.10 8.08
CA HIS A 68 -11.27 1.96 6.71
C HIS A 68 -10.90 0.61 6.12
N THR A 69 -11.54 0.29 5.00
CA THR A 69 -11.21 -0.86 4.16
C THR A 69 -10.78 -0.41 2.77
N HIS A 70 -10.12 -1.31 2.06
CA HIS A 70 -9.79 -1.19 0.64
C HIS A 70 -10.43 -2.34 -0.15
N PRO A 71 -10.70 -2.17 -1.46
CA PRO A 71 -11.35 -3.21 -2.27
C PRO A 71 -10.43 -4.37 -2.65
N GLY A 72 -9.15 -4.27 -2.37
CA GLY A 72 -8.18 -5.31 -2.69
C GLY A 72 -6.90 -5.21 -1.89
N PRO A 73 -6.04 -6.24 -1.99
CA PRO A 73 -4.81 -6.34 -1.22
C PRO A 73 -3.72 -5.41 -1.74
N GLY A 74 -2.72 -5.17 -0.89
CA GLY A 74 -1.54 -4.44 -1.32
C GLY A 74 -0.41 -4.50 -0.30
N ILE A 75 0.80 -4.21 -0.77
CA ILE A 75 1.99 -4.08 0.06
C ILE A 75 2.41 -2.61 0.10
N ARG A 76 2.69 -2.12 1.32
CA ARG A 76 3.18 -0.79 1.63
C ARG A 76 4.65 -0.86 2.01
N TYR A 77 5.33 0.26 1.82
CA TYR A 77 6.73 0.45 2.21
C TYR A 77 6.88 1.85 2.82
N LEU A 78 7.32 1.93 4.08
CA LEU A 78 7.46 3.23 4.75
C LEU A 78 8.69 3.97 4.24
N LEU A 79 8.48 5.17 3.70
CA LEU A 79 9.53 6.01 3.13
C LEU A 79 10.26 6.81 4.20
N PHE A 80 9.53 7.40 5.13
CA PHE A 80 10.06 8.16 6.28
C PHE A 80 8.96 8.37 7.33
N GLY A 81 9.38 8.80 8.54
CA GLY A 81 8.47 8.98 9.66
C GLY A 81 8.13 7.67 10.35
N GLU A 82 6.97 7.62 10.97
CA GLU A 82 6.43 6.44 11.64
C GLU A 82 4.93 6.35 11.41
N LEU A 83 4.43 5.15 11.20
CA LEU A 83 3.01 4.87 11.02
C LEU A 83 2.59 3.71 11.90
N THR A 84 1.63 3.96 12.80
CA THR A 84 1.05 2.92 13.65
C THR A 84 -0.20 2.38 12.98
N ILE A 85 -0.21 1.08 12.75
CA ILE A 85 -1.31 0.34 12.12
C ILE A 85 -2.01 -0.49 13.19
N ASP A 86 -3.31 -0.26 13.35
CA ASP A 86 -4.21 -1.06 14.18
C ASP A 86 -5.15 -1.83 13.27
N SER A 87 -5.03 -3.15 13.26
CA SER A 87 -5.81 -4.04 12.41
C SER A 87 -5.86 -5.45 13.00
N GLY A 88 -7.00 -6.11 12.88
CA GLY A 88 -7.17 -7.50 13.32
C GLY A 88 -6.93 -7.71 14.82
N GLY A 89 -7.13 -6.71 15.67
CA GLY A 89 -6.87 -6.77 17.10
C GLY A 89 -5.40 -6.63 17.50
N ALA A 90 -4.52 -6.31 16.56
CA ALA A 90 -3.09 -6.10 16.78
C ALA A 90 -2.68 -4.69 16.34
N THR A 91 -1.66 -4.14 17.00
CA THR A 91 -1.10 -2.82 16.71
C THR A 91 0.39 -2.95 16.46
N HIS A 92 0.88 -2.38 15.36
CA HIS A 92 2.29 -2.35 15.03
C HIS A 92 2.70 -0.96 14.52
N THR A 93 3.87 -0.49 14.93
CA THR A 93 4.45 0.76 14.43
C THR A 93 5.57 0.46 13.46
N TYR A 94 5.40 0.94 12.22
CA TYR A 94 6.38 0.79 11.14
C TYR A 94 7.27 2.02 11.05
N GLY A 95 8.56 1.80 10.86
CA GLY A 95 9.56 2.82 10.61
C GLY A 95 10.11 2.75 9.18
N ARG A 96 11.01 3.68 8.84
CA ARG A 96 11.63 3.77 7.52
C ARG A 96 12.14 2.42 7.03
N GLY A 97 11.77 2.05 5.81
CA GLY A 97 12.22 0.83 5.14
C GLY A 97 11.49 -0.44 5.56
N GLU A 98 10.49 -0.34 6.42
CA GLU A 98 9.67 -1.48 6.81
C GLU A 98 8.45 -1.62 5.88
N PRO A 99 8.22 -2.84 5.33
CA PRO A 99 7.04 -3.15 4.56
C PRO A 99 5.93 -3.74 5.42
N TRP A 100 4.69 -3.63 4.95
CA TRP A 100 3.56 -4.39 5.51
C TRP A 100 2.50 -4.69 4.46
N PHE A 101 1.75 -5.73 4.71
CA PHE A 101 0.65 -6.18 3.88
C PHE A 101 -0.70 -5.81 4.51
N GLU A 102 -1.65 -5.40 3.68
CA GLU A 102 -3.06 -5.29 4.05
C GLU A 102 -3.90 -6.03 3.01
N SER A 103 -4.83 -6.85 3.48
CA SER A 103 -5.68 -7.67 2.61
C SER A 103 -6.71 -6.85 1.81
N GLY A 104 -7.08 -5.69 2.33
CA GLY A 104 -8.12 -4.82 1.79
C GLY A 104 -9.39 -4.83 2.62
N PRO A 105 -10.15 -5.93 2.68
CA PRO A 105 -11.40 -5.98 3.47
C PRO A 105 -11.19 -5.95 4.99
N GLU A 106 -10.02 -6.34 5.49
CA GLU A 106 -9.71 -6.19 6.92
C GLU A 106 -9.59 -4.70 7.28
N PRO A 107 -10.39 -4.18 8.23
CA PRO A 107 -10.34 -2.77 8.60
C PRO A 107 -9.01 -2.36 9.23
N VAL A 108 -8.55 -1.17 8.87
CA VAL A 108 -7.27 -0.60 9.30
C VAL A 108 -7.45 0.82 9.79
N LEU A 109 -6.88 1.13 10.96
CA LEU A 109 -6.68 2.48 11.47
C LEU A 109 -5.19 2.80 11.41
N ALA A 110 -4.83 3.89 10.71
CA ALA A 110 -3.45 4.33 10.57
C ALA A 110 -3.24 5.67 11.26
N THR A 111 -2.26 5.73 12.17
CA THR A 111 -1.91 6.94 12.92
C THR A 111 -0.44 7.28 12.65
N ALA A 112 -0.20 8.44 12.08
CA ALA A 112 1.15 8.92 11.80
C ALA A 112 1.82 9.47 13.07
N SER A 113 3.16 9.61 13.01
CA SER A 113 3.94 10.27 14.04
C SER A 113 3.32 11.61 14.46
N ALA A 114 3.27 11.88 15.77
CA ALA A 114 2.77 13.15 16.30
C ALA A 114 3.70 14.34 16.02
N THR A 115 4.97 14.08 15.68
CA THR A 115 6.04 15.11 15.62
C THR A 115 6.70 15.21 14.25
N GLU A 116 6.65 14.16 13.42
CA GLU A 116 7.32 14.10 12.14
C GLU A 116 6.32 13.88 10.99
N GLU A 117 6.66 14.37 9.82
CA GLU A 117 5.97 13.97 8.59
C GLU A 117 6.22 12.50 8.31
N THR A 118 5.23 11.83 7.74
CA THR A 118 5.26 10.40 7.45
C THR A 118 4.75 10.17 6.03
N ALA A 119 5.40 9.27 5.30
CA ALA A 119 4.92 8.84 4.00
C ALA A 119 5.21 7.38 3.74
N PHE A 120 4.32 6.73 3.00
CA PHE A 120 4.56 5.41 2.45
C PHE A 120 4.23 5.35 0.95
N ALA A 121 4.96 4.52 0.23
CA ALA A 121 4.61 4.10 -1.12
C ALA A 121 3.90 2.74 -1.05
N ARG A 122 3.02 2.46 -2.01
CA ARG A 122 2.32 1.18 -2.08
C ARG A 122 1.95 0.79 -3.49
N VAL A 123 1.66 -0.49 -3.64
CA VAL A 123 0.91 -1.04 -4.76
C VAL A 123 -0.35 -1.70 -4.22
N LEU A 124 -1.50 -1.36 -4.82
CA LEU A 124 -2.80 -1.98 -4.59
C LEU A 124 -3.20 -2.80 -5.81
N LEU A 125 -3.78 -3.95 -5.57
CA LEU A 125 -4.43 -4.77 -6.58
C LEU A 125 -5.93 -4.53 -6.49
N LEU A 126 -6.55 -4.04 -7.56
CA LEU A 126 -7.91 -3.51 -7.53
C LEU A 126 -8.80 -4.16 -8.58
N PRO A 127 -10.05 -4.51 -8.23
CA PRO A 127 -11.05 -4.86 -9.24
C PRO A 127 -11.26 -3.71 -10.24
N PRO A 128 -11.63 -4.00 -11.50
CA PRO A 128 -11.67 -3.01 -12.58
C PRO A 128 -12.65 -1.86 -12.34
N GLU A 129 -13.71 -2.07 -11.59
CA GLU A 129 -14.69 -1.04 -11.23
C GLU A 129 -14.11 0.09 -10.36
N TRP A 130 -12.93 -0.12 -9.79
CA TRP A 130 -12.22 0.88 -8.97
C TRP A 130 -11.23 1.73 -9.75
N ALA A 131 -11.14 1.56 -11.07
CA ALA A 131 -10.27 2.35 -11.93
C ALA A 131 -10.50 3.85 -11.71
N GLY A 132 -9.42 4.57 -11.41
CA GLY A 132 -9.44 6.02 -11.19
C GLY A 132 -10.20 6.49 -9.94
N LYS A 133 -10.70 5.60 -9.10
CA LYS A 133 -11.50 5.95 -7.92
C LYS A 133 -10.68 5.93 -6.64
N ARG A 134 -11.12 6.70 -5.65
CA ARG A 134 -10.64 6.61 -4.27
C ARG A 134 -10.98 5.22 -3.71
N THR A 135 -10.03 4.59 -3.02
CA THR A 135 -10.17 3.19 -2.56
C THR A 135 -10.54 3.05 -1.09
N ILE A 136 -10.61 4.15 -0.34
CA ILE A 136 -11.01 4.13 1.07
C ILE A 136 -12.53 4.05 1.19
N THR A 137 -13.00 3.08 2.01
CA THR A 137 -14.36 3.04 2.52
C THR A 137 -14.29 3.06 4.05
N TYR A 138 -14.83 4.10 4.69
CA TYR A 138 -14.79 4.22 6.15
C TYR A 138 -15.76 3.25 6.82
N VAL A 139 -15.29 2.62 7.92
CA VAL A 139 -16.12 1.70 8.73
C VAL A 139 -17.23 2.49 9.44
N ASP A 140 -16.89 3.67 9.99
CA ASP A 140 -17.88 4.59 10.56
C ASP A 140 -18.23 5.66 9.50
N PRO A 141 -19.49 5.72 9.02
CA PRO A 141 -19.92 6.73 8.05
C PRO A 141 -19.68 8.17 8.49
N ALA A 142 -19.67 8.45 9.80
CA ALA A 142 -19.39 9.77 10.34
C ALA A 142 -17.96 10.25 10.03
N ASP A 143 -17.03 9.35 9.78
CA ASP A 143 -15.65 9.68 9.43
C ASP A 143 -15.51 10.31 8.04
N GLU A 144 -16.51 10.17 7.15
CA GLU A 144 -16.53 10.86 5.85
C GLU A 144 -16.51 12.38 6.01
N ASP A 145 -17.13 12.92 7.06
CA ASP A 145 -17.25 14.36 7.30
C ASP A 145 -16.09 14.93 8.13
N ARG A 146 -15.19 14.08 8.62
CA ARG A 146 -14.00 14.53 9.35
C ARG A 146 -12.92 15.04 8.40
N PRO A 147 -12.09 16.00 8.82
CA PRO A 147 -10.92 16.42 8.04
C PRO A 147 -9.99 15.24 7.76
N LYS A 148 -9.61 15.06 6.49
CA LYS A 148 -8.61 14.07 6.05
C LYS A 148 -7.32 14.82 5.75
N LEU A 149 -6.29 14.59 6.55
CA LEU A 149 -5.02 15.27 6.44
C LEU A 149 -4.03 14.50 5.55
N GLN A 150 -4.26 13.20 5.33
CA GLN A 150 -3.45 12.42 4.41
C GLN A 150 -3.68 12.85 2.95
N ARG A 151 -2.61 12.86 2.17
CA ARG A 151 -2.62 13.30 0.77
C ARG A 151 -2.09 12.19 -0.14
N PRO A 152 -2.92 11.66 -1.05
CA PRO A 152 -2.48 10.69 -2.03
C PRO A 152 -1.81 11.35 -3.23
N THR A 153 -0.81 10.67 -3.78
CA THR A 153 -0.24 10.95 -5.09
C THR A 153 -0.23 9.64 -5.88
N VAL A 154 -1.02 9.57 -6.95
CA VAL A 154 -1.08 8.40 -7.83
C VAL A 154 -0.02 8.54 -8.91
N TYR A 155 0.91 7.59 -8.98
CA TYR A 155 1.95 7.56 -10.00
C TYR A 155 1.51 6.85 -11.27
N GLY A 156 0.69 5.81 -11.13
CA GLY A 156 0.19 5.06 -12.26
C GLY A 156 -0.82 3.98 -11.87
N GLU A 157 -1.55 3.54 -12.88
CA GLU A 157 -2.53 2.47 -12.75
C GLU A 157 -2.57 1.74 -14.10
N HIS A 158 -2.40 0.44 -14.09
CA HIS A 158 -2.39 -0.35 -15.32
C HIS A 158 -3.03 -1.72 -15.11
N PRO A 159 -3.61 -2.30 -16.19
CA PRO A 159 -4.15 -3.65 -16.12
C PRO A 159 -3.08 -4.68 -15.77
N ILE A 160 -3.46 -5.67 -14.97
CA ILE A 160 -2.63 -6.84 -14.69
C ILE A 160 -2.64 -7.74 -15.92
N ALA A 161 -1.46 -8.08 -16.40
CA ALA A 161 -1.28 -9.02 -17.50
C ALA A 161 -1.26 -10.47 -16.98
N PHE A 162 -1.81 -11.39 -17.77
CA PHE A 162 -1.87 -12.83 -17.47
C PHE A 162 -1.24 -13.64 -18.58
#